data_8d95060119013216793070bfe312e71b
#
_entry.id   8d95060119013216793070bfe312e71b
#
_cell.length_a   1.000
_cell.length_b   1.000
_cell.length_c   1.000
_cell.angle_alpha   90.00
_cell.angle_beta   90.00
_cell.angle_gamma   90.00
#
_symmetry.space_group_name_H-M   'P 1'
#
loop_
_entity.id
_entity.type
_entity.pdbx_description
1 polymer ?
#
loop_
_entity_poly.entity_id
_entity_poly.type
_entity_poly.pdbx_seq_one_letter_code
_entity_poly.pdbx_strand_id
1 'polypeptide(L)'
;MKQHLEKANRLIEESSPYLLQHAYNPVDWFPWKDEAFAKAKRENKPIFLSIGYSACHWCHVMERESFENENTAKILNEYFVSIKVDREERQDIDEIYMSAIQAMTGAGGWPLSVFMTPDRKPFFGGTYFPPVDLPGRPSFDKVLLTIAHAWQENREKLIDSAEQITESLANIFRQT
;
A
#
# COMPACT_ATOMS: atom_id res chain seq x y z
N MET A 1 25.23 -12.23 -2.45
CA MET A 1 25.75 -12.70 -1.24
C MET A 1 25.17 -12.10 -0.03
N LYS A 2 25.02 -10.79 -0.01
CA LYS A 2 24.45 -10.14 1.17
C LYS A 2 23.03 -10.59 1.44
N GLN A 3 22.30 -10.88 0.40
CA GLN A 3 20.89 -11.20 0.58
C GLN A 3 20.65 -12.41 1.44
N HIS A 4 21.57 -13.34 1.49
CA HIS A 4 21.32 -14.47 2.36
C HIS A 4 21.63 -14.18 3.80
N LEU A 5 22.21 -13.04 4.08
CA LEU A 5 22.37 -12.58 5.44
C LEU A 5 21.15 -11.79 5.88
N GLU A 6 20.29 -11.42 4.96
CA GLU A 6 19.12 -10.63 5.26
C GLU A 6 17.97 -11.51 5.68
N LYS A 7 17.20 -11.04 6.62
CA LYS A 7 16.03 -11.75 7.05
C LYS A 7 14.92 -11.58 6.05
N ALA A 8 14.22 -12.66 5.76
CA ALA A 8 13.01 -12.59 4.98
C ALA A 8 11.89 -11.96 5.83
N ASN A 9 11.03 -11.21 5.20
CA ASN A 9 9.81 -10.75 5.85
C ASN A 9 8.76 -11.87 5.83
N ARG A 10 7.56 -11.58 6.32
CA ARG A 10 6.51 -12.61 6.48
C ARG A 10 6.03 -13.21 5.17
N LEU A 11 6.32 -12.57 4.06
CA LEU A 11 5.89 -13.09 2.76
C LEU A 11 6.60 -14.39 2.39
N ILE A 12 7.68 -14.73 3.08
CA ILE A 12 8.41 -15.98 2.82
C ILE A 12 7.53 -17.20 3.08
N GLU A 13 6.50 -17.06 3.90
CA GLU A 13 5.60 -18.16 4.24
C GLU A 13 4.39 -18.26 3.31
N GLU A 14 4.30 -17.36 2.34
CA GLU A 14 3.18 -17.36 1.41
C GLU A 14 3.47 -18.29 0.23
N SER A 15 2.40 -18.70 -0.46
CA SER A 15 2.56 -19.59 -1.61
C SER A 15 2.57 -18.85 -2.94
N SER A 16 2.12 -17.59 -2.97
CA SER A 16 2.08 -16.80 -4.19
C SER A 16 3.50 -16.51 -4.69
N PRO A 17 3.83 -16.86 -5.94
CA PRO A 17 5.14 -16.50 -6.49
C PRO A 17 5.39 -14.99 -6.46
N TYR A 18 4.34 -14.19 -6.70
CA TYR A 18 4.46 -12.74 -6.68
C TYR A 18 4.84 -12.26 -5.28
N LEU A 19 4.16 -12.75 -4.23
CA LEU A 19 4.47 -12.35 -2.87
C LEU A 19 5.87 -12.81 -2.47
N LEU A 20 6.26 -14.02 -2.88
CA LEU A 20 7.59 -14.55 -2.57
C LEU A 20 8.70 -13.69 -3.19
N GLN A 21 8.46 -13.05 -4.33
CA GLN A 21 9.43 -12.14 -4.93
C GLN A 21 9.77 -10.97 -4.01
N HIS A 22 8.85 -10.60 -3.14
CA HIS A 22 9.02 -9.47 -2.23
C HIS A 22 9.48 -9.89 -0.83
N ALA A 23 9.74 -11.17 -0.61
CA ALA A 23 10.07 -11.70 0.72
C ALA A 23 11.38 -11.14 1.28
N TYR A 24 12.29 -10.73 0.39
CA TYR A 24 13.59 -10.19 0.82
C TYR A 24 13.72 -8.69 0.61
N ASN A 25 12.62 -8.00 0.31
CA ASN A 25 12.62 -6.54 0.30
C ASN A 25 12.92 -6.04 1.71
N PRO A 26 13.62 -4.90 1.85
CA PRO A 26 13.82 -4.30 3.17
C PRO A 26 12.53 -3.78 3.80
N VAL A 27 11.45 -3.64 3.01
CA VAL A 27 10.14 -3.29 3.54
C VAL A 27 9.60 -4.47 4.37
N ASP A 28 9.11 -4.18 5.56
CA ASP A 28 8.53 -5.18 6.45
C ASP A 28 7.10 -5.51 6.00
N TRP A 29 7.00 -6.21 4.88
CA TRP A 29 5.73 -6.56 4.27
C TRP A 29 4.93 -7.57 5.09
N PHE A 30 3.63 -7.35 5.15
CA PHE A 30 2.66 -8.31 5.69
C PHE A 30 1.77 -8.79 4.55
N PRO A 31 1.31 -10.04 4.59
CA PRO A 31 0.17 -10.40 3.74
C PRO A 31 -1.11 -9.82 4.33
N TRP A 32 -2.21 -9.94 3.62
CA TRP A 32 -3.52 -9.44 4.08
C TRP A 32 -4.06 -10.38 5.15
N LYS A 33 -3.72 -10.11 6.40
CA LYS A 33 -4.10 -10.95 7.55
C LYS A 33 -4.32 -10.08 8.77
N ASP A 34 -5.05 -10.65 9.74
CA ASP A 34 -5.39 -9.95 10.97
C ASP A 34 -4.18 -9.40 11.72
N GLU A 35 -3.05 -10.06 11.62
CA GLU A 35 -1.81 -9.62 12.27
C GLU A 35 -1.43 -8.21 11.83
N ALA A 36 -1.57 -7.91 10.54
CA ALA A 36 -1.24 -6.60 10.01
C ALA A 36 -2.19 -5.53 10.54
N PHE A 37 -3.48 -5.85 10.54
CA PHE A 37 -4.50 -4.88 10.99
C PHE A 37 -4.39 -4.62 12.49
N ALA A 38 -4.09 -5.66 13.26
CA ALA A 38 -3.90 -5.53 14.69
C ALA A 38 -2.69 -4.65 15.00
N LYS A 39 -1.60 -4.81 14.24
CA LYS A 39 -0.42 -3.98 14.41
C LYS A 39 -0.73 -2.51 14.11
N ALA A 40 -1.46 -2.25 13.03
CA ALA A 40 -1.82 -0.90 12.66
C ALA A 40 -2.64 -0.23 13.75
N LYS A 41 -3.60 -0.94 14.34
CA LYS A 41 -4.42 -0.41 15.43
C LYS A 41 -3.60 -0.18 16.70
N ARG A 42 -2.77 -1.15 17.05
CA ARG A 42 -1.98 -1.09 18.28
C ARG A 42 -0.97 0.05 18.24
N GLU A 43 -0.35 0.26 17.09
CA GLU A 43 0.68 1.28 16.93
C GLU A 43 0.13 2.59 16.36
N ASN A 44 -1.15 2.60 16.05
CA ASN A 44 -1.84 3.78 15.49
C ASN A 44 -1.14 4.31 14.25
N LYS A 45 -0.92 3.41 13.29
CA LYS A 45 -0.26 3.73 12.03
C LYS A 45 -1.23 3.51 10.87
N PRO A 46 -1.15 4.35 9.83
CA PRO A 46 -1.93 4.09 8.63
C PRO A 46 -1.36 2.89 7.89
N ILE A 47 -2.20 2.27 7.07
CA ILE A 47 -1.79 1.11 6.29
C ILE A 47 -1.44 1.57 4.87
N PHE A 48 -0.31 1.07 4.36
CA PHE A 48 0.02 1.19 2.95
C PHE A 48 -0.22 -0.17 2.29
N LEU A 49 -1.17 -0.22 1.36
CA LEU A 49 -1.52 -1.43 0.63
C LEU A 49 -0.99 -1.33 -0.79
N SER A 50 -0.22 -2.33 -1.21
CA SER A 50 0.27 -2.42 -2.58
C SER A 50 -0.28 -3.69 -3.21
N ILE A 51 -0.98 -3.55 -4.33
CA ILE A 51 -1.58 -4.68 -5.05
C ILE A 51 -0.95 -4.77 -6.42
N GLY A 52 -0.57 -5.98 -6.81
CA GLY A 52 0.01 -6.22 -8.12
C GLY A 52 -0.12 -7.67 -8.52
N TYR A 53 0.68 -8.09 -9.48
CA TYR A 53 0.71 -9.48 -9.94
C TYR A 53 2.02 -9.76 -10.68
N SER A 54 2.30 -11.05 -10.91
CA SER A 54 3.61 -11.48 -11.42
C SER A 54 3.98 -10.90 -12.79
N ALA A 55 3.03 -10.77 -13.68
CA ALA A 55 3.30 -10.30 -15.04
C ALA A 55 3.25 -8.77 -15.18
N CYS A 56 3.08 -8.07 -14.08
CA CYS A 56 2.91 -6.61 -14.08
C CYS A 56 4.26 -5.92 -14.22
N HIS A 57 4.50 -5.30 -15.37
CA HIS A 57 5.76 -4.61 -15.63
C HIS A 57 6.04 -3.49 -14.61
N TRP A 58 5.07 -2.60 -14.40
CA TRP A 58 5.29 -1.45 -13.53
C TRP A 58 5.36 -1.84 -12.05
N CYS A 59 4.80 -3.00 -11.68
CA CYS A 59 4.97 -3.53 -10.33
C CYS A 59 6.45 -3.86 -10.08
N HIS A 60 7.09 -4.48 -11.07
CA HIS A 60 8.51 -4.83 -10.98
C HIS A 60 9.39 -3.58 -11.00
N VAL A 61 9.01 -2.58 -11.80
CA VAL A 61 9.74 -1.30 -11.83
C VAL A 61 9.69 -0.66 -10.46
N MET A 62 8.50 -0.60 -9.85
CA MET A 62 8.36 0.02 -8.53
C MET A 62 9.10 -0.76 -7.45
N GLU A 63 9.16 -2.08 -7.57
CA GLU A 63 9.94 -2.88 -6.64
C GLU A 63 11.42 -2.49 -6.69
N ARG A 64 11.98 -2.47 -7.90
CA ARG A 64 13.40 -2.15 -8.06
C ARG A 64 13.73 -0.73 -7.62
N GLU A 65 12.83 0.21 -7.90
CA GLU A 65 13.09 1.62 -7.63
C GLU A 65 12.79 2.03 -6.20
N SER A 66 11.80 1.42 -5.58
CA SER A 66 11.31 1.87 -4.28
C SER A 66 11.31 0.81 -3.21
N PHE A 67 10.77 -0.38 -3.49
CA PHE A 67 10.64 -1.39 -2.43
C PHE A 67 11.96 -2.07 -2.07
N GLU A 68 12.97 -2.00 -2.95
CA GLU A 68 14.31 -2.48 -2.65
C GLU A 68 15.20 -1.37 -2.09
N ASN A 69 14.70 -0.15 -2.03
CA ASN A 69 15.45 1.00 -1.55
C ASN A 69 15.37 1.09 -0.03
N GLU A 70 16.54 1.12 0.62
CA GLU A 70 16.61 1.11 2.07
C GLU A 70 16.00 2.35 2.72
N ASN A 71 16.15 3.52 2.09
CA ASN A 71 15.58 4.75 2.65
C ASN A 71 14.06 4.72 2.59
N THR A 72 13.51 4.28 1.46
CA THR A 72 12.06 4.15 1.31
C THR A 72 11.51 3.13 2.29
N ALA A 73 12.21 1.99 2.44
CA ALA A 73 11.81 0.96 3.38
C ALA A 73 11.79 1.48 4.81
N LYS A 74 12.76 2.31 5.16
CA LYS A 74 12.84 2.89 6.50
C LYS A 74 11.61 3.74 6.80
N ILE A 75 11.20 4.56 5.84
CA ILE A 75 10.00 5.39 6.00
C ILE A 75 8.77 4.50 6.15
N LEU A 76 8.62 3.51 5.28
CA LEU A 76 7.47 2.61 5.34
C LEU A 76 7.42 1.85 6.66
N ASN A 77 8.55 1.32 7.10
CA ASN A 77 8.60 0.52 8.33
C ASN A 77 8.34 1.35 9.58
N GLU A 78 8.76 2.60 9.56
CA GLU A 78 8.61 3.46 10.73
C GLU A 78 7.20 4.03 10.86
N TYR A 79 6.59 4.46 9.76
CA TYR A 79 5.36 5.24 9.81
C TYR A 79 4.12 4.51 9.32
N PHE A 80 4.27 3.35 8.74
CA PHE A 80 3.15 2.61 8.14
C PHE A 80 3.19 1.14 8.53
N VAL A 81 2.06 0.46 8.34
CA VAL A 81 2.04 -0.99 8.26
C VAL A 81 1.84 -1.31 6.78
N SER A 82 2.77 -2.02 6.18
CA SER A 82 2.79 -2.24 4.74
C SER A 82 2.27 -3.63 4.41
N ILE A 83 1.26 -3.69 3.54
CA ILE A 83 0.60 -4.93 3.14
C ILE A 83 0.77 -5.14 1.64
N LYS A 84 1.14 -6.35 1.25
CA LYS A 84 1.29 -6.71 -0.16
C LYS A 84 0.23 -7.74 -0.52
N VAL A 85 -0.45 -7.53 -1.64
CA VAL A 85 -1.51 -8.43 -2.11
C VAL A 85 -1.26 -8.79 -3.56
N ASP A 86 -1.43 -10.08 -3.87
CA ASP A 86 -1.42 -10.60 -5.24
C ASP A 86 -2.87 -10.61 -5.71
N ARG A 87 -3.19 -9.79 -6.73
CA ARG A 87 -4.56 -9.71 -7.21
C ARG A 87 -5.07 -11.03 -7.79
N GLU A 88 -4.16 -11.88 -8.20
CA GLU A 88 -4.56 -13.17 -8.77
C GLU A 88 -5.02 -14.13 -7.69
N GLU A 89 -4.60 -13.92 -6.44
CA GLU A 89 -5.09 -14.69 -5.30
C GLU A 89 -6.31 -14.06 -4.63
N ARG A 90 -6.37 -12.74 -4.61
CA ARG A 90 -7.40 -12.01 -3.88
C ARG A 90 -8.03 -10.96 -4.80
N GLN A 91 -8.79 -11.42 -5.77
CA GLN A 91 -9.49 -10.54 -6.70
C GLN A 91 -10.55 -9.68 -5.98
N ASP A 92 -11.10 -10.19 -4.89
CA ASP A 92 -12.08 -9.47 -4.09
C ASP A 92 -11.48 -8.19 -3.51
N ILE A 93 -10.27 -8.26 -2.97
CA ILE A 93 -9.58 -7.10 -2.41
C ILE A 93 -9.22 -6.13 -3.52
N ASP A 94 -8.71 -6.66 -4.64
CA ASP A 94 -8.34 -5.83 -5.79
C ASP A 94 -9.54 -5.02 -6.29
N GLU A 95 -10.70 -5.67 -6.46
CA GLU A 95 -11.88 -4.99 -6.98
C GLU A 95 -12.35 -3.86 -6.07
N ILE A 96 -12.39 -4.11 -4.77
CA ILE A 96 -12.84 -3.12 -3.80
C ILE A 96 -11.95 -1.88 -3.85
N TYR A 97 -10.64 -2.07 -3.75
CA TYR A 97 -9.73 -0.93 -3.66
C TYR A 97 -9.46 -0.29 -5.02
N MET A 98 -9.52 -1.06 -6.10
CA MET A 98 -9.44 -0.47 -7.43
C MET A 98 -10.62 0.47 -7.66
N SER A 99 -11.82 0.04 -7.27
CA SER A 99 -13.02 0.89 -7.39
C SER A 99 -12.87 2.15 -6.56
N ALA A 100 -12.32 2.02 -5.35
CA ALA A 100 -12.10 3.17 -4.48
C ALA A 100 -11.14 4.17 -5.13
N ILE A 101 -10.02 3.70 -5.65
CA ILE A 101 -9.02 4.58 -6.24
C ILE A 101 -9.54 5.22 -7.52
N GLN A 102 -10.28 4.48 -8.33
CA GLN A 102 -10.89 5.05 -9.53
C GLN A 102 -11.91 6.15 -9.19
N ALA A 103 -12.69 5.93 -8.12
CA ALA A 103 -13.65 6.94 -7.68
C ALA A 103 -12.96 8.19 -7.15
N MET A 104 -11.82 8.01 -6.46
CA MET A 104 -11.10 9.13 -5.85
C MET A 104 -10.25 9.91 -6.83
N THR A 105 -9.65 9.24 -7.82
CA THR A 105 -8.66 9.87 -8.69
C THR A 105 -9.07 9.91 -10.16
N GLY A 106 -10.08 9.16 -10.55
CA GLY A 106 -10.50 9.06 -11.94
C GLY A 106 -9.70 8.06 -12.76
N ALA A 107 -8.73 7.38 -12.16
CA ALA A 107 -7.87 6.45 -12.88
C ALA A 107 -7.49 5.28 -11.97
N GLY A 108 -7.13 4.16 -12.59
CA GLY A 108 -6.68 2.99 -11.86
C GLY A 108 -5.62 2.25 -12.67
N GLY A 109 -5.08 1.21 -12.09
CA GLY A 109 -4.04 0.41 -12.72
C GLY A 109 -3.19 -0.29 -11.68
N TRP A 110 -2.20 -1.02 -12.16
CA TRP A 110 -1.26 -1.73 -11.28
C TRP A 110 0.14 -1.24 -11.55
N PRO A 111 0.98 -1.11 -10.50
CA PRO A 111 0.65 -1.43 -9.10
C PRO A 111 -0.41 -0.49 -8.59
N LEU A 112 -1.34 -1.00 -7.80
CA LEU A 112 -2.33 -0.18 -7.11
C LEU A 112 -1.79 0.14 -5.73
N SER A 113 -1.74 1.43 -5.39
CA SER A 113 -1.22 1.90 -4.10
C SER A 113 -2.34 2.57 -3.34
N VAL A 114 -2.61 2.10 -2.12
CA VAL A 114 -3.72 2.59 -1.32
C VAL A 114 -3.23 2.92 0.08
N PHE A 115 -3.63 4.09 0.58
CA PHE A 115 -3.35 4.47 1.97
C PHE A 115 -4.67 4.50 2.71
N MET A 116 -4.71 3.82 3.84
CA MET A 116 -5.96 3.65 4.57
C MET A 116 -5.76 3.67 6.07
N THR A 117 -6.88 3.87 6.78
CA THR A 117 -6.88 3.86 8.24
C THR A 117 -6.65 2.43 8.73
N PRO A 118 -6.34 2.25 10.03
CA PRO A 118 -6.25 0.89 10.60
C PRO A 118 -7.52 0.08 10.41
N ASP A 119 -8.66 0.73 10.20
CA ASP A 119 -9.93 0.05 9.92
C ASP A 119 -10.11 -0.27 8.44
N ARG A 120 -9.06 -0.10 7.64
CA ARG A 120 -9.02 -0.46 6.22
C ARG A 120 -9.90 0.42 5.33
N LYS A 121 -10.10 1.66 5.74
CA LYS A 121 -10.87 2.63 4.96
C LYS A 121 -9.91 3.55 4.22
N PRO A 122 -9.98 3.61 2.88
CA PRO A 122 -8.99 4.36 2.12
C PRO A 122 -9.23 5.87 2.21
N PHE A 123 -8.13 6.63 2.23
CA PHE A 123 -8.20 8.10 2.20
C PHE A 123 -7.32 8.70 1.11
N PHE A 124 -6.43 7.93 0.53
CA PHE A 124 -5.58 8.40 -0.55
C PHE A 124 -5.02 7.21 -1.31
N GLY A 125 -4.63 7.42 -2.55
CA GLY A 125 -4.00 6.37 -3.33
C GLY A 125 -3.67 6.80 -4.72
N GLY A 126 -3.17 5.85 -5.47
CA GLY A 126 -2.78 6.04 -6.85
C GLY A 126 -2.28 4.72 -7.39
N THR A 127 -1.44 4.80 -8.41
CA THR A 127 -0.86 3.61 -9.00
C THR A 127 0.64 3.63 -8.79
N TYR A 128 1.40 3.77 -9.84
CA TYR A 128 2.85 3.85 -9.76
C TYR A 128 3.27 5.23 -9.23
N PHE A 129 4.26 5.25 -8.33
CA PHE A 129 4.91 6.49 -7.88
C PHE A 129 6.39 6.41 -8.23
N PRO A 130 6.97 7.48 -8.80
CA PRO A 130 8.37 7.48 -9.20
C PRO A 130 9.32 7.58 -8.00
N PRO A 131 10.60 7.18 -8.17
CA PRO A 131 11.57 7.28 -7.08
C PRO A 131 12.13 8.69 -6.88
N VAL A 132 11.91 9.57 -7.85
CA VAL A 132 12.39 10.97 -7.80
C VAL A 132 11.26 11.89 -8.20
N ASP A 133 11.37 13.16 -7.81
CA ASP A 133 10.37 14.16 -8.20
C ASP A 133 10.41 14.37 -9.71
N LEU A 134 9.25 14.33 -10.34
CA LEU A 134 9.05 14.64 -11.75
C LEU A 134 8.08 15.81 -11.85
N PRO A 135 8.06 16.54 -12.98
CA PRO A 135 7.10 17.64 -13.12
C PRO A 135 5.68 17.18 -12.89
N GLY A 136 5.02 17.79 -11.89
CA GLY A 136 3.66 17.44 -11.52
C GLY A 136 3.50 16.10 -10.80
N ARG A 137 4.61 15.40 -10.49
CA ARG A 137 4.54 14.10 -9.84
C ARG A 137 5.60 14.02 -8.75
N PRO A 138 5.20 14.04 -7.47
CA PRO A 138 6.18 13.92 -6.40
C PRO A 138 6.75 12.50 -6.31
N SER A 139 7.93 12.39 -5.72
CA SER A 139 8.54 11.08 -5.50
C SER A 139 7.72 10.29 -4.48
N PHE A 140 7.88 8.98 -4.51
CA PHE A 140 7.21 8.11 -3.56
C PHE A 140 7.57 8.46 -2.12
N ASP A 141 8.86 8.71 -1.85
CA ASP A 141 9.29 9.10 -0.51
C ASP A 141 8.59 10.37 -0.04
N LYS A 142 8.43 11.34 -0.93
CA LYS A 142 7.76 12.58 -0.59
C LYS A 142 6.28 12.35 -0.28
N VAL A 143 5.63 11.49 -1.05
CA VAL A 143 4.24 11.12 -0.78
C VAL A 143 4.13 10.46 0.59
N LEU A 144 5.03 9.52 0.88
CA LEU A 144 5.02 8.81 2.16
C LEU A 144 5.21 9.75 3.33
N LEU A 145 6.17 10.66 3.23
CA LEU A 145 6.43 11.59 4.34
C LEU A 145 5.30 12.58 4.52
N THR A 146 4.69 13.01 3.42
CA THR A 146 3.53 13.92 3.49
C THR A 146 2.37 13.24 4.21
N ILE A 147 2.09 11.98 3.87
CA ILE A 147 1.01 11.25 4.51
C ILE A 147 1.33 10.96 5.99
N ALA A 148 2.57 10.57 6.27
CA ALA A 148 2.99 10.31 7.65
C ALA A 148 2.81 11.56 8.51
N HIS A 149 3.21 12.72 7.97
CA HIS A 149 3.06 13.98 8.68
C HIS A 149 1.60 14.32 8.90
N ALA A 150 0.77 14.18 7.86
CA ALA A 150 -0.66 14.44 7.97
C ALA A 150 -1.32 13.52 8.99
N TRP A 151 -0.90 12.25 9.05
CA TRP A 151 -1.44 11.32 10.03
C TRP A 151 -1.10 11.73 11.46
N GLN A 152 0.08 12.28 11.67
CA GLN A 152 0.49 12.74 12.98
C GLN A 152 -0.18 14.04 13.37
N GLU A 153 -0.35 14.98 12.44
CA GLU A 153 -0.85 16.31 12.74
C GLU A 153 -2.36 16.48 12.56
N ASN A 154 -2.95 15.75 11.63
CA ASN A 154 -4.36 15.92 11.24
C ASN A 154 -5.08 14.59 11.10
N ARG A 155 -4.82 13.65 12.00
CA ARG A 155 -5.35 12.28 11.92
C ARG A 155 -6.86 12.26 11.77
N GLU A 156 -7.57 13.08 12.53
CA GLU A 156 -9.03 13.09 12.51
C GLU A 156 -9.57 13.48 11.14
N LYS A 157 -8.92 14.40 10.46
CA LYS A 157 -9.33 14.80 9.12
C LYS A 157 -9.17 13.65 8.13
N LEU A 158 -8.09 12.88 8.26
CA LEU A 158 -7.88 11.74 7.38
C LEU A 158 -8.91 10.65 7.66
N ILE A 159 -9.22 10.41 8.93
CA ILE A 159 -10.23 9.44 9.31
C ILE A 159 -11.60 9.86 8.79
N ASP A 160 -11.96 11.14 8.92
CA ASP A 160 -13.22 11.65 8.42
C ASP A 160 -13.32 11.51 6.89
N SER A 161 -12.24 11.83 6.17
CA SER A 161 -12.19 11.63 4.73
C SER A 161 -12.41 10.17 4.36
N ALA A 162 -11.75 9.27 5.09
CA ALA A 162 -11.89 7.83 4.84
C ALA A 162 -13.32 7.37 5.07
N GLU A 163 -13.97 7.88 6.13
CA GLU A 163 -15.35 7.54 6.42
C GLU A 163 -16.27 8.00 5.30
N GLN A 164 -16.10 9.24 4.82
CA GLN A 164 -16.92 9.79 3.76
C GLN A 164 -16.76 9.02 2.45
N ILE A 165 -15.52 8.67 2.11
CA ILE A 165 -15.24 7.90 0.91
C ILE A 165 -15.89 6.52 1.00
N THR A 166 -15.74 5.86 2.15
CA THR A 166 -16.31 4.54 2.37
C THR A 166 -17.82 4.58 2.25
N GLU A 167 -18.44 5.60 2.81
CA GLU A 167 -19.89 5.77 2.74
C GLU A 167 -20.37 5.98 1.31
N SER A 168 -19.66 6.81 0.54
CA SER A 168 -19.98 7.04 -0.86
C SER A 168 -19.86 5.76 -1.68
N LEU A 169 -18.84 4.96 -1.44
CA LEU A 169 -18.65 3.70 -2.13
C LEU A 169 -19.73 2.69 -1.78
N ALA A 170 -20.15 2.65 -0.52
CA ALA A 170 -21.22 1.76 -0.10
C ALA A 170 -22.52 2.13 -0.83
N ASN A 171 -22.80 3.43 -1.00
CA ASN A 171 -23.97 3.87 -1.73
C ASN A 171 -23.90 3.46 -3.21
N ILE A 172 -22.73 3.58 -3.83
CA ILE A 172 -22.54 3.16 -5.21
C ILE A 172 -22.81 1.66 -5.36
N PHE A 173 -22.25 0.85 -4.48
CA PHE A 173 -22.44 -0.59 -4.55
C PHE A 173 -23.89 -0.99 -4.31
N ARG A 174 -24.60 -0.25 -3.45
CA ARG A 174 -26.01 -0.57 -3.18
C ARG A 174 -26.91 -0.25 -4.37
N GLN A 175 -26.47 0.65 -5.25
CA GLN A 175 -27.26 1.02 -6.43
C GLN A 175 -27.07 0.03 -7.59
N THR A 176 -26.09 -0.82 -7.51
CA THR A 176 -25.86 -1.83 -8.52
C THR A 176 -26.43 -3.16 -8.07
#